data_da83148be195d58f612a92b54d949485
#
_entry.id   da83148be195d58f612a92b54d949485
#
_cell.length_a   1.000
_cell.length_b   1.000
_cell.length_c   1.000
_cell.angle_alpha   90.00
_cell.angle_beta   90.00
_cell.angle_gamma   90.00
#
_symmetry.space_group_name_H-M   'P 1'
#
loop_
_entity.id
_entity.type
_entity.pdbx_description
1 polymer ?
#
loop_
_entity_poly.entity_id
_entity_poly.type
_entity_poly.pdbx_seq_one_letter_code
_entity_poly.pdbx_strand_id
1 'polypeptide(L)'
;MVPSSIVTLVPMGALLVGTAAVGAGALTNEKHWVGSWSAGMTDISVSLLEGKKNTEGLSISPFVKNMTARIRLTPTLGGNKVRFCLSNENGSSPLVIDQASIARAKGDSGAEIVSGSSIPVTFNGSRKVAIPAGGTIYCDPVDMEVRALEDLCVTYYAQDFGMVQTMALYGATTYLAFGNHTEDQKLTGIKLSFGTLVSVVPLLSGLDVYTDADAYSIVVIGDSTTSNDIPKLLAKRIMDETGENKVGVLQKSIVGNCLLSDGVGPTGSIYGKAMIDRFQKDALDQPGVKYTLVKIGLNDILHPRCYSMIGLVPEASVEELVAGYQQLIAMAHANGVKIVFAEMSPWKGYTRDLLKTGQVDLEWTPEAQAMCDQLTQWVRTTDQADGAINLDCLKDPSDPAKMPDDFTSDGAHLLAPAQEAFVASIDLSLFGIEAPDHPLTTAPSTEGSIVAPEEPTQPAVTQEPTDTQSETQAQITADGTETTPTAQTQAPEIADTGDSLVVGGAVLASLAACGLLIVTRKKK
;
A
#
# COMPACT_ATOMS: atom_id res chain seq x y z
N MET A 1 47.38 -45.37 -17.76
CA MET A 1 47.77 -44.83 -16.45
C MET A 1 46.99 -43.55 -16.26
N VAL A 2 45.96 -43.60 -15.39
CA VAL A 2 45.10 -42.50 -15.01
C VAL A 2 45.34 -42.27 -13.52
N PRO A 3 45.66 -41.05 -13.05
CA PRO A 3 45.88 -40.84 -11.62
C PRO A 3 44.56 -40.74 -10.86
N SER A 4 44.46 -41.51 -9.79
CA SER A 4 43.35 -41.51 -8.82
C SER A 4 43.34 -40.21 -8.01
N SER A 5 42.20 -39.52 -8.00
CA SER A 5 41.94 -38.39 -7.11
C SER A 5 41.46 -38.92 -5.76
N ILE A 6 42.16 -38.57 -4.72
CA ILE A 6 41.83 -38.88 -3.33
C ILE A 6 40.73 -37.92 -2.87
N VAL A 7 39.58 -38.45 -2.51
CA VAL A 7 38.51 -37.70 -1.84
C VAL A 7 38.76 -37.72 -0.34
N THR A 8 39.08 -36.58 0.25
CA THR A 8 39.24 -36.44 1.70
C THR A 8 37.86 -36.26 2.33
N LEU A 9 37.42 -37.25 3.09
CA LEU A 9 36.22 -37.19 3.94
C LEU A 9 36.53 -36.33 5.17
N VAL A 10 35.78 -35.23 5.36
CA VAL A 10 35.74 -34.45 6.59
C VAL A 10 34.76 -35.14 7.56
N PRO A 11 35.14 -35.42 8.81
CA PRO A 11 34.24 -36.07 9.77
C PRO A 11 33.16 -35.07 10.23
N MET A 12 31.89 -35.47 10.11
CA MET A 12 30.73 -34.81 10.73
C MET A 12 30.87 -34.90 12.25
N GLY A 13 31.09 -33.77 12.92
CA GLY A 13 31.01 -33.67 14.35
C GLY A 13 29.62 -33.95 14.87
N ALA A 14 29.51 -34.86 15.82
CA ALA A 14 28.28 -35.18 16.52
C ALA A 14 27.77 -33.99 17.31
N LEU A 15 26.59 -33.52 16.99
CA LEU A 15 25.86 -32.50 17.76
C LEU A 15 25.29 -33.19 19.01
N LEU A 16 25.91 -32.94 20.18
CA LEU A 16 25.34 -33.31 21.46
C LEU A 16 24.09 -32.44 21.71
N VAL A 17 22.93 -33.05 21.58
CA VAL A 17 21.67 -32.48 22.03
C VAL A 17 21.63 -32.56 23.56
N GLY A 18 22.04 -31.51 24.23
CA GLY A 18 21.80 -31.33 25.64
C GLY A 18 20.32 -31.06 25.89
N THR A 19 19.61 -31.99 26.54
CA THR A 19 18.29 -31.74 27.09
C THR A 19 18.47 -30.77 28.26
N ALA A 20 18.33 -29.47 28.01
CA ALA A 20 18.14 -28.49 29.05
C ALA A 20 16.74 -28.67 29.64
N ALA A 21 16.68 -29.06 30.92
CA ALA A 21 15.45 -29.00 31.70
C ALA A 21 14.94 -27.55 31.65
N VAL A 22 13.76 -27.35 31.09
CA VAL A 22 13.05 -26.08 31.15
C VAL A 22 12.61 -25.89 32.59
N GLY A 23 13.45 -25.23 33.39
CA GLY A 23 13.02 -24.63 34.65
C GLY A 23 11.99 -23.56 34.27
N ALA A 24 10.90 -23.48 35.05
CA ALA A 24 9.96 -22.38 35.02
C ALA A 24 10.72 -21.09 35.40
N GLY A 25 11.47 -20.55 34.45
CA GLY A 25 12.10 -19.23 34.54
C GLY A 25 11.00 -18.19 34.37
N ALA A 26 11.03 -17.18 35.22
CA ALA A 26 10.25 -15.97 35.05
C ALA A 26 10.32 -15.55 33.59
N LEU A 27 9.18 -15.34 32.96
CA LEU A 27 9.05 -14.76 31.62
C LEU A 27 9.78 -13.42 31.68
N THR A 28 11.03 -13.39 31.19
CA THR A 28 11.71 -12.12 30.96
C THR A 28 10.88 -11.39 29.92
N ASN A 29 10.33 -10.28 30.30
CA ASN A 29 9.50 -9.43 29.44
C ASN A 29 10.43 -8.68 28.48
N GLU A 30 11.18 -9.47 27.67
CA GLU A 30 12.14 -8.92 26.72
C GLU A 30 11.40 -8.37 25.52
N LYS A 31 11.52 -7.06 25.35
CA LYS A 31 10.99 -6.36 24.19
C LYS A 31 11.64 -6.87 22.90
N HIS A 32 10.89 -6.78 21.80
CA HIS A 32 11.37 -7.17 20.48
C HIS A 32 10.87 -6.22 19.38
N TRP A 33 11.39 -6.39 18.16
CA TRP A 33 10.95 -5.65 17.00
C TRP A 33 9.71 -6.28 16.41
N VAL A 34 8.67 -5.46 16.21
CA VAL A 34 7.41 -5.85 15.56
C VAL A 34 7.09 -4.83 14.47
N GLY A 35 6.65 -5.31 13.33
CA GLY A 35 6.18 -4.45 12.25
C GLY A 35 4.96 -3.64 12.67
N SER A 36 4.98 -2.34 12.38
CA SER A 36 3.92 -1.39 12.72
C SER A 36 3.30 -0.72 11.50
N TRP A 37 4.04 -0.61 10.42
CA TRP A 37 3.57 -0.16 9.12
C TRP A 37 4.41 -0.81 8.02
N SER A 38 3.80 -1.13 6.89
CA SER A 38 4.53 -1.59 5.71
C SER A 38 3.77 -1.30 4.42
N ALA A 39 4.46 -1.48 3.28
CA ALA A 39 3.86 -1.38 1.95
C ALA A 39 4.40 -2.48 1.03
N GLY A 40 3.54 -2.99 0.15
CA GLY A 40 3.92 -3.93 -0.91
C GLY A 40 4.70 -3.21 -2.00
N MET A 41 5.99 -3.51 -2.12
CA MET A 41 6.85 -2.85 -3.09
C MET A 41 6.78 -3.50 -4.47
N THR A 42 6.79 -2.67 -5.50
CA THR A 42 6.72 -3.10 -6.89
C THR A 42 7.68 -2.30 -7.77
N ASP A 43 7.98 -2.80 -8.97
CA ASP A 43 8.76 -2.10 -9.98
C ASP A 43 7.83 -1.20 -10.79
N ILE A 44 8.06 0.10 -10.78
CA ILE A 44 7.29 1.06 -11.55
C ILE A 44 7.95 1.46 -12.88
N SER A 45 8.98 0.75 -13.27
CA SER A 45 9.58 0.94 -14.60
C SER A 45 8.55 0.59 -15.68
N VAL A 46 8.45 1.46 -16.70
CA VAL A 46 7.61 1.21 -17.88
C VAL A 46 8.46 0.72 -19.02
N SER A 47 8.17 -0.46 -19.55
CA SER A 47 8.82 -0.98 -20.75
C SER A 47 8.07 -0.48 -22.00
N LEU A 48 8.73 0.30 -22.84
CA LEU A 48 8.13 0.87 -24.05
C LEU A 48 8.16 -0.06 -25.27
N LEU A 49 8.90 -1.16 -25.18
CA LEU A 49 9.18 -2.02 -26.34
C LEU A 49 8.98 -3.52 -26.07
N GLU A 50 8.30 -3.86 -24.99
CA GLU A 50 8.00 -5.25 -24.65
C GLU A 50 6.99 -5.85 -25.65
N GLY A 51 7.33 -6.99 -26.23
CA GLY A 51 6.48 -7.68 -27.22
C GLY A 51 6.96 -7.62 -28.67
N LYS A 52 7.98 -6.83 -29.02
CA LYS A 52 8.59 -6.89 -30.35
C LYS A 52 9.83 -7.78 -30.32
N LYS A 53 9.82 -8.88 -31.10
CA LYS A 53 10.99 -9.76 -31.25
C LYS A 53 12.20 -8.90 -31.67
N ASN A 54 13.31 -8.99 -30.91
CA ASN A 54 14.58 -8.33 -31.11
C ASN A 54 14.70 -6.84 -30.75
N THR A 55 13.81 -6.28 -29.91
CA THR A 55 14.07 -4.98 -29.31
C THR A 55 14.56 -5.16 -27.88
N GLU A 56 15.81 -4.74 -27.61
CA GLU A 56 16.28 -4.55 -26.24
C GLU A 56 15.38 -3.48 -25.61
N GLY A 57 14.69 -3.83 -24.50
CA GLY A 57 13.63 -3.00 -23.94
C GLY A 57 14.13 -1.61 -23.56
N LEU A 58 13.49 -0.59 -24.10
CA LEU A 58 13.60 0.77 -23.59
C LEU A 58 12.74 0.87 -22.35
N SER A 59 13.36 0.99 -21.18
CA SER A 59 12.65 1.17 -19.91
C SER A 59 12.73 2.62 -19.46
N ILE A 60 11.60 3.15 -19.04
CA ILE A 60 11.50 4.48 -18.42
C ILE A 60 11.27 4.28 -16.93
N SER A 61 12.09 4.93 -16.11
CA SER A 61 11.96 4.89 -14.66
C SER A 61 12.03 6.30 -14.09
N PRO A 62 11.31 6.59 -13.01
CA PRO A 62 11.49 7.83 -12.28
C PRO A 62 12.92 7.96 -11.75
N PHE A 63 13.32 9.19 -11.50
CA PHE A 63 14.60 9.48 -10.87
C PHE A 63 14.49 10.56 -9.80
N VAL A 64 15.49 10.62 -8.94
CA VAL A 64 15.68 11.69 -7.97
C VAL A 64 16.99 12.41 -8.28
N LYS A 65 17.01 13.72 -8.03
CA LYS A 65 18.21 14.54 -8.05
C LYS A 65 17.93 15.82 -7.27
N ASN A 66 18.72 16.10 -6.24
CA ASN A 66 18.54 17.25 -5.34
C ASN A 66 17.09 17.35 -4.86
N MET A 67 16.54 16.24 -4.34
CA MET A 67 15.12 16.11 -4.03
C MET A 67 14.92 15.50 -2.65
N THR A 68 14.00 16.06 -1.90
CA THR A 68 13.49 15.52 -0.64
C THR A 68 12.14 14.84 -0.88
N ALA A 69 11.98 13.64 -0.34
CA ALA A 69 10.69 12.98 -0.19
C ALA A 69 10.32 12.96 1.30
N ARG A 70 9.11 13.40 1.63
CA ARG A 70 8.50 13.26 2.95
C ARG A 70 7.26 12.40 2.86
N ILE A 71 7.27 11.28 3.57
CA ILE A 71 6.23 10.26 3.56
C ILE A 71 5.51 10.31 4.89
N ARG A 72 4.22 10.65 4.85
CA ARG A 72 3.31 10.61 6.00
C ARG A 72 2.62 9.26 6.02
N LEU A 73 2.74 8.56 7.13
CA LEU A 73 2.21 7.22 7.35
C LEU A 73 1.60 7.09 8.76
N THR A 74 0.73 6.10 8.92
CA THR A 74 0.05 5.81 10.19
C THR A 74 0.54 4.46 10.74
N PRO A 75 1.36 4.43 11.81
CA PRO A 75 1.73 3.19 12.50
C PRO A 75 0.51 2.53 13.12
N THR A 76 0.43 1.21 13.08
CA THR A 76 -0.67 0.44 13.66
C THR A 76 -0.36 -0.14 15.03
N LEU A 77 0.90 -0.08 15.46
CA LEU A 77 1.39 -0.55 16.75
C LEU A 77 2.32 0.49 17.37
N GLY A 78 2.25 0.68 18.67
CA GLY A 78 3.14 1.56 19.42
C GLY A 78 4.40 0.86 19.95
N GLY A 79 5.38 1.67 20.34
CA GLY A 79 6.63 1.18 20.95
C GLY A 79 7.52 2.32 21.41
N ASN A 80 8.62 2.00 22.10
CA ASN A 80 9.52 3.00 22.66
C ASN A 80 10.74 3.32 21.79
N LYS A 81 10.99 2.53 20.75
CA LYS A 81 11.96 2.81 19.69
C LYS A 81 11.32 2.51 18.34
N VAL A 82 11.85 3.13 17.31
CA VAL A 82 11.40 2.95 15.92
C VAL A 82 12.60 2.77 14.99
N ARG A 83 12.42 1.98 13.94
CA ARG A 83 13.30 1.92 12.77
C ARG A 83 12.45 1.79 11.50
N PHE A 84 12.95 2.28 10.39
CA PHE A 84 12.30 2.08 9.11
C PHE A 84 13.24 1.45 8.09
N CYS A 85 12.65 0.80 7.09
CA CYS A 85 13.36 0.12 6.01
C CYS A 85 13.19 0.87 4.70
N LEU A 86 14.30 1.16 4.02
CA LEU A 86 14.31 1.64 2.65
C LEU A 86 14.67 0.48 1.70
N SER A 87 13.91 0.34 0.63
CA SER A 87 14.05 -0.75 -0.35
C SER A 87 14.41 -0.20 -1.73
N ASN A 88 15.43 -0.78 -2.32
CA ASN A 88 15.82 -0.63 -3.72
C ASN A 88 15.78 -2.01 -4.43
N GLU A 89 14.85 -2.88 -3.99
CA GLU A 89 14.77 -4.28 -4.43
C GLU A 89 14.56 -4.46 -5.93
N ASN A 90 13.88 -3.50 -6.57
CA ASN A 90 13.70 -3.49 -8.02
C ASN A 90 14.73 -2.60 -8.73
N GLY A 91 15.63 -1.98 -7.97
CA GLY A 91 16.65 -1.08 -8.51
C GLY A 91 17.72 -1.81 -9.32
N SER A 92 18.09 -1.24 -10.45
CA SER A 92 19.14 -1.76 -11.33
C SER A 92 20.53 -1.18 -11.02
N SER A 93 20.60 -0.20 -10.13
CA SER A 93 21.83 0.46 -9.68
C SER A 93 21.70 0.87 -8.21
N PRO A 94 22.83 1.05 -7.49
CA PRO A 94 22.77 1.58 -6.13
C PRO A 94 22.10 2.96 -6.10
N LEU A 95 21.31 3.23 -5.06
CA LEU A 95 20.67 4.51 -4.82
C LEU A 95 21.23 5.14 -3.54
N VAL A 96 21.69 6.39 -3.64
CA VAL A 96 22.29 7.09 -2.52
C VAL A 96 21.26 7.98 -1.84
N ILE A 97 21.12 7.83 -0.51
CA ILE A 97 20.39 8.73 0.37
C ILE A 97 21.42 9.47 1.23
N ASP A 98 21.42 10.79 1.14
CA ASP A 98 22.42 11.63 1.83
C ASP A 98 22.01 11.95 3.26
N GLN A 99 20.71 12.10 3.52
CA GLN A 99 20.16 12.37 4.84
C GLN A 99 18.74 11.81 4.96
N ALA A 100 18.38 11.42 6.18
CA ALA A 100 17.01 11.05 6.52
C ALA A 100 16.67 11.49 7.95
N SER A 101 15.38 11.61 8.22
CA SER A 101 14.81 11.92 9.54
C SER A 101 13.47 11.26 9.74
N ILE A 102 13.05 11.14 10.99
CA ILE A 102 11.70 10.75 11.38
C ILE A 102 11.12 11.81 12.32
N ALA A 103 9.83 12.09 12.22
CA ALA A 103 9.16 13.13 13.01
C ALA A 103 7.68 12.79 13.25
N ARG A 104 7.05 13.42 14.24
CA ARG A 104 5.60 13.40 14.40
C ARG A 104 4.96 14.29 13.34
N ALA A 105 3.93 13.80 12.66
CA ALA A 105 3.17 14.61 11.72
C ALA A 105 2.29 15.62 12.48
N LYS A 106 2.06 16.79 11.89
CA LYS A 106 1.21 17.83 12.45
C LYS A 106 -0.15 17.84 11.76
N GLY A 107 -1.22 17.90 12.56
CA GLY A 107 -2.61 17.87 12.06
C GLY A 107 -2.94 16.56 11.34
N ASP A 108 -4.09 16.52 10.68
CA ASP A 108 -4.64 15.29 10.09
C ASP A 108 -4.23 15.07 8.63
N SER A 109 -3.53 16.01 8.03
CA SER A 109 -3.09 15.94 6.62
C SER A 109 -1.90 16.85 6.36
N GLY A 110 -1.32 16.75 5.15
CA GLY A 110 -0.23 17.61 4.71
C GLY A 110 1.16 17.11 5.12
N ALA A 111 2.17 17.90 4.79
CA ALA A 111 3.59 17.57 4.96
C ALA A 111 4.23 18.27 6.17
N GLU A 112 3.45 18.96 6.99
CA GLU A 112 3.99 19.67 8.17
C GLU A 112 4.27 18.68 9.31
N ILE A 113 5.38 18.89 10.02
CA ILE A 113 5.74 18.11 11.20
C ILE A 113 5.62 18.96 12.47
N VAL A 114 5.46 18.32 13.61
CA VAL A 114 5.46 18.98 14.92
C VAL A 114 6.82 19.63 15.15
N SER A 115 6.83 20.89 15.55
CA SER A 115 8.07 21.63 15.83
C SER A 115 8.93 20.91 16.87
N GLY A 116 10.22 20.74 16.58
CA GLY A 116 11.17 20.08 17.47
C GLY A 116 11.02 18.54 17.55
N SER A 117 10.13 17.93 16.77
CA SER A 117 9.98 16.46 16.77
C SER A 117 10.86 15.74 15.75
N SER A 118 11.54 16.45 14.86
CA SER A 118 12.41 15.83 13.86
C SER A 118 13.68 15.26 14.51
N ILE A 119 13.90 13.98 14.29
CA ILE A 119 15.08 13.24 14.75
C ILE A 119 15.85 12.78 13.51
N PRO A 120 17.08 13.28 13.29
CA PRO A 120 17.94 12.76 12.24
C PRO A 120 18.27 11.30 12.48
N VAL A 121 18.27 10.48 11.42
CA VAL A 121 18.61 9.06 11.52
C VAL A 121 19.94 8.76 10.86
N THR A 122 20.52 7.63 11.25
CA THR A 122 21.73 7.08 10.65
C THR A 122 21.48 5.66 10.13
N PHE A 123 22.42 5.19 9.34
CA PHE A 123 22.47 3.84 8.78
C PHE A 123 23.87 3.29 9.06
N ASN A 124 23.98 2.34 9.99
CA ASN A 124 25.26 1.85 10.52
C ASN A 124 26.18 3.01 11.00
N GLY A 125 25.59 3.98 11.70
CA GLY A 125 26.27 5.16 12.25
C GLY A 125 26.55 6.29 11.25
N SER A 126 26.21 6.13 9.96
CA SER A 126 26.39 7.14 8.92
C SER A 126 25.07 7.81 8.55
N ARG A 127 25.07 9.14 8.35
CA ARG A 127 23.91 9.86 7.81
C ARG A 127 23.65 9.54 6.31
N LYS A 128 24.72 9.21 5.59
CA LYS A 128 24.67 8.87 4.16
C LYS A 128 24.74 7.38 3.97
N VAL A 129 23.92 6.85 3.09
CA VAL A 129 23.86 5.43 2.74
C VAL A 129 23.68 5.21 1.26
N ALA A 130 24.32 4.17 0.72
CA ALA A 130 24.02 3.64 -0.61
C ALA A 130 23.23 2.35 -0.46
N ILE A 131 21.97 2.37 -0.91
CA ILE A 131 21.12 1.18 -0.94
C ILE A 131 21.51 0.38 -2.18
N PRO A 132 22.03 -0.84 -2.07
CA PRO A 132 22.48 -1.61 -3.22
C PRO A 132 21.32 -1.92 -4.19
N ALA A 133 21.64 -2.18 -5.44
CA ALA A 133 20.69 -2.73 -6.40
C ALA A 133 20.15 -4.07 -5.89
N GLY A 134 18.83 -4.27 -5.94
CA GLY A 134 18.19 -5.46 -5.42
C GLY A 134 18.14 -5.56 -3.88
N GLY A 135 18.59 -4.53 -3.14
CA GLY A 135 18.76 -4.57 -1.70
C GLY A 135 17.81 -3.69 -0.90
N THR A 136 17.83 -3.91 0.40
CA THR A 136 17.12 -3.11 1.41
C THR A 136 18.07 -2.69 2.51
N ILE A 137 17.71 -1.65 3.27
CA ILE A 137 18.48 -1.22 4.43
C ILE A 137 17.55 -0.66 5.51
N TYR A 138 17.80 -1.07 6.76
CA TYR A 138 17.18 -0.44 7.92
C TYR A 138 18.01 0.75 8.40
N CYS A 139 17.34 1.80 8.87
CA CYS A 139 18.01 2.80 9.66
C CYS A 139 18.37 2.24 11.04
N ASP A 140 19.34 2.87 11.70
CA ASP A 140 19.65 2.58 13.09
C ASP A 140 18.43 2.86 13.98
N PRO A 141 18.26 2.10 15.10
CA PRO A 141 17.17 2.33 16.03
C PRO A 141 17.13 3.78 16.55
N VAL A 142 15.97 4.38 16.53
CA VAL A 142 15.70 5.73 17.04
C VAL A 142 14.95 5.63 18.36
N ASP A 143 15.45 6.26 19.41
CA ASP A 143 14.74 6.41 20.68
C ASP A 143 13.61 7.44 20.50
N MET A 144 12.43 6.94 20.19
CA MET A 144 11.23 7.72 19.95
C MET A 144 10.01 6.91 20.37
N GLU A 145 9.20 7.44 21.28
CA GLU A 145 7.89 6.85 21.58
C GLU A 145 6.98 6.99 20.37
N VAL A 146 6.54 5.87 19.84
CA VAL A 146 5.53 5.77 18.79
C VAL A 146 4.21 5.36 19.42
N ARG A 147 3.14 6.04 19.06
CA ARG A 147 1.78 5.66 19.43
C ARG A 147 1.06 5.13 18.22
N ALA A 148 0.31 4.04 18.41
CA ALA A 148 -0.53 3.51 17.35
C ALA A 148 -1.53 4.55 16.88
N LEU A 149 -1.77 4.59 15.56
CA LEU A 149 -2.70 5.48 14.89
C LEU A 149 -2.37 6.99 14.97
N GLU A 150 -1.21 7.37 15.51
CA GLU A 150 -0.66 8.72 15.40
C GLU A 150 0.31 8.83 14.22
N ASP A 151 0.03 9.70 13.27
CA ASP A 151 0.83 9.82 12.06
C ASP A 151 2.27 10.26 12.32
N LEU A 152 3.18 9.62 11.60
CA LEU A 152 4.59 9.97 11.51
C LEU A 152 4.95 10.44 10.10
N CYS A 153 6.06 11.18 10.01
CA CYS A 153 6.70 11.56 8.76
C CYS A 153 8.10 10.96 8.70
N VAL A 154 8.36 10.10 7.72
CA VAL A 154 9.72 9.70 7.32
C VAL A 154 10.14 10.62 6.18
N THR A 155 11.28 11.29 6.33
CA THR A 155 11.80 12.22 5.33
C THR A 155 13.20 11.77 4.92
N TYR A 156 13.50 11.74 3.62
CA TYR A 156 14.85 11.50 3.12
C TYR A 156 15.18 12.40 1.93
N TYR A 157 16.47 12.65 1.76
CA TYR A 157 17.03 13.52 0.73
C TYR A 157 18.09 12.79 -0.09
N ALA A 158 17.99 12.90 -1.40
CA ALA A 158 18.98 12.43 -2.36
C ALA A 158 19.56 13.63 -3.13
N GLN A 159 20.88 13.87 -2.99
CA GLN A 159 21.56 14.97 -3.64
C GLN A 159 21.90 14.64 -5.10
N ASP A 160 22.43 13.43 -5.31
CA ASP A 160 22.90 13.00 -6.61
C ASP A 160 21.78 12.33 -7.42
N PHE A 161 22.03 12.16 -8.71
CA PHE A 161 21.11 11.45 -9.58
C PHE A 161 21.02 9.97 -9.18
N GLY A 162 19.79 9.48 -9.06
CA GLY A 162 19.50 8.07 -8.80
C GLY A 162 18.19 7.64 -9.44
N MET A 163 18.15 6.42 -9.97
CA MET A 163 16.91 5.81 -10.48
C MET A 163 16.08 5.27 -9.34
N VAL A 164 14.80 5.58 -9.32
CA VAL A 164 13.84 5.08 -8.31
C VAL A 164 12.87 4.13 -9.00
N GLN A 165 13.19 2.85 -8.95
CA GLN A 165 12.40 1.78 -9.59
C GLN A 165 11.49 1.07 -8.59
N THR A 166 11.80 1.15 -7.31
CA THR A 166 11.05 0.52 -6.22
C THR A 166 10.09 1.51 -5.58
N MET A 167 8.82 1.25 -5.69
CA MET A 167 7.76 2.04 -5.05
C MET A 167 6.60 1.14 -4.62
N ALA A 168 5.82 1.63 -3.66
CA ALA A 168 4.49 1.07 -3.37
C ALA A 168 3.40 2.00 -3.90
N LEU A 169 2.26 1.43 -4.17
CA LEU A 169 1.01 2.14 -4.41
C LEU A 169 0.11 1.95 -3.19
N TYR A 170 -0.43 3.03 -2.62
CA TYR A 170 -1.20 3.07 -1.37
C TYR A 170 -0.36 2.99 -0.08
N GLY A 171 -1.04 3.13 1.04
CA GLY A 171 -0.52 2.95 2.41
C GLY A 171 0.06 4.19 3.08
N ALA A 172 0.45 5.22 2.32
CA ALA A 172 0.97 6.49 2.87
C ALA A 172 0.83 7.64 1.88
N THR A 173 1.09 8.86 2.31
CA THR A 173 1.09 10.05 1.45
C THR A 173 2.48 10.63 1.33
N THR A 174 2.98 10.77 0.11
CA THR A 174 4.31 11.34 -0.19
C THR A 174 4.22 12.76 -0.71
N TYR A 175 5.11 13.60 -0.22
CA TYR A 175 5.33 14.97 -0.68
C TYR A 175 6.77 15.11 -1.17
N LEU A 176 6.96 15.69 -2.36
CA LEU A 176 8.27 15.93 -2.99
C LEU A 176 8.60 17.41 -3.03
N ALA A 177 9.84 17.77 -2.70
CA ALA A 177 10.36 19.12 -2.84
C ALA A 177 11.82 19.10 -3.33
N PHE A 178 12.21 20.11 -4.11
CA PHE A 178 13.61 20.28 -4.50
C PHE A 178 14.42 20.84 -3.34
N GLY A 179 15.68 20.36 -3.23
CA GLY A 179 16.57 20.73 -2.13
C GLY A 179 16.45 19.83 -0.91
N ASN A 180 17.28 20.11 0.09
CA ASN A 180 17.30 19.35 1.35
C ASN A 180 16.35 20.01 2.38
N HIS A 181 15.29 19.30 2.71
CA HIS A 181 14.25 19.70 3.67
C HIS A 181 14.04 18.66 4.77
N THR A 182 15.06 17.83 5.06
CA THR A 182 14.95 16.71 6.02
C THR A 182 14.62 17.18 7.44
N GLU A 183 15.03 18.38 7.81
CA GLU A 183 14.84 18.94 9.16
C GLU A 183 13.77 20.07 9.18
N ASP A 184 13.26 20.49 8.02
CA ASP A 184 12.31 21.59 7.93
C ASP A 184 10.94 21.20 8.48
N GLN A 185 10.39 22.05 9.35
CA GLN A 185 9.04 21.87 9.90
C GLN A 185 7.98 21.84 8.81
N LYS A 186 8.08 22.76 7.85
CA LYS A 186 7.18 22.85 6.70
C LYS A 186 7.87 22.41 5.44
N LEU A 187 7.20 21.55 4.67
CA LEU A 187 7.62 21.19 3.34
C LEU A 187 6.61 21.74 2.33
N THR A 188 7.03 22.70 1.54
CA THR A 188 6.25 23.16 0.39
C THR A 188 6.65 22.31 -0.82
N GLY A 189 5.78 21.39 -1.21
CA GLY A 189 6.07 20.43 -2.26
C GLY A 189 4.82 19.93 -2.97
N ILE A 190 5.03 19.05 -3.94
CA ILE A 190 3.96 18.40 -4.69
C ILE A 190 3.59 17.08 -3.99
N LYS A 191 2.28 16.83 -3.83
CA LYS A 191 1.78 15.51 -3.42
C LYS A 191 2.02 14.53 -4.57
N LEU A 192 2.76 13.46 -4.31
CA LEU A 192 3.04 12.43 -5.30
C LEU A 192 1.86 11.46 -5.37
N SER A 193 1.23 11.38 -6.53
CA SER A 193 0.11 10.47 -6.76
C SER A 193 0.12 9.95 -8.19
N PHE A 194 -0.41 8.76 -8.37
CA PHE A 194 -0.73 8.20 -9.67
C PHE A 194 -2.20 8.49 -9.99
N GLY A 195 -2.45 9.37 -10.94
CA GLY A 195 -3.79 9.90 -11.15
C GLY A 195 -4.31 10.68 -9.95
N THR A 196 -5.62 10.67 -9.74
CA THR A 196 -6.28 11.40 -8.63
C THR A 196 -6.47 10.55 -7.36
N LEU A 197 -6.29 9.25 -7.44
CA LEU A 197 -6.76 8.31 -6.41
C LEU A 197 -5.64 7.51 -5.72
N VAL A 198 -4.48 7.31 -6.37
CA VAL A 198 -3.46 6.39 -5.88
C VAL A 198 -2.25 7.15 -5.38
N SER A 199 -1.96 7.06 -4.08
CA SER A 199 -0.71 7.57 -3.52
C SER A 199 0.46 6.67 -3.92
N VAL A 200 1.63 7.29 -4.12
CA VAL A 200 2.87 6.60 -4.48
C VAL A 200 3.87 6.78 -3.35
N VAL A 201 4.46 5.69 -2.90
CA VAL A 201 5.40 5.65 -1.77
C VAL A 201 6.74 5.13 -2.28
N PRO A 202 7.70 6.02 -2.59
CA PRO A 202 9.00 5.59 -3.07
C PRO A 202 9.85 5.03 -1.93
N LEU A 203 10.54 3.92 -2.17
CA LEU A 203 11.57 3.29 -1.35
C LEU A 203 11.18 2.83 0.05
N LEU A 204 10.26 3.49 0.74
CA LEU A 204 9.90 3.15 2.11
C LEU A 204 9.03 1.88 2.14
N SER A 205 9.59 0.77 2.63
CA SER A 205 8.95 -0.56 2.60
C SER A 205 8.39 -1.03 3.94
N GLY A 206 8.85 -0.46 5.05
CA GLY A 206 8.39 -0.83 6.38
C GLY A 206 8.85 0.12 7.48
N LEU A 207 8.13 0.05 8.60
CA LEU A 207 8.45 0.72 9.85
C LEU A 207 8.14 -0.24 10.99
N ASP A 208 9.14 -0.51 11.83
CA ASP A 208 9.04 -1.39 12.98
C ASP A 208 9.17 -0.60 14.27
N VAL A 209 8.54 -1.10 15.31
CA VAL A 209 8.65 -0.58 16.68
C VAL A 209 9.23 -1.63 17.61
N TYR A 210 9.99 -1.18 18.61
CA TYR A 210 10.51 -2.01 19.68
C TYR A 210 9.52 -1.98 20.84
N THR A 211 8.88 -3.11 21.10
CA THR A 211 7.69 -3.19 21.95
C THR A 211 7.68 -4.47 22.80
N ASP A 212 6.61 -4.72 23.53
CA ASP A 212 6.51 -5.80 24.51
C ASP A 212 6.58 -7.19 23.86
N ALA A 213 7.04 -8.19 24.64
CA ALA A 213 7.34 -9.54 24.15
C ALA A 213 6.13 -10.32 23.63
N ASP A 214 4.92 -9.98 24.05
CA ASP A 214 3.67 -10.60 23.62
C ASP A 214 3.05 -9.94 22.38
N ALA A 215 3.56 -8.77 21.96
CA ALA A 215 3.12 -8.12 20.75
C ALA A 215 3.50 -8.91 19.49
N TYR A 216 2.69 -8.80 18.44
CA TYR A 216 2.91 -9.46 17.16
C TYR A 216 2.31 -8.68 16.00
N SER A 217 2.57 -9.14 14.77
CA SER A 217 1.94 -8.55 13.59
C SER A 217 1.05 -9.53 12.82
N ILE A 218 0.01 -8.96 12.20
CA ILE A 218 -0.83 -9.56 11.16
C ILE A 218 -0.42 -8.92 9.84
N VAL A 219 -0.13 -9.73 8.83
CA VAL A 219 0.17 -9.22 7.48
C VAL A 219 -1.05 -9.38 6.59
N VAL A 220 -1.62 -8.26 6.14
CA VAL A 220 -2.67 -8.23 5.11
C VAL A 220 -1.98 -8.21 3.75
N ILE A 221 -2.16 -9.26 2.96
CA ILE A 221 -1.52 -9.43 1.66
C ILE A 221 -2.53 -9.86 0.61
N GLY A 222 -2.48 -9.22 -0.55
CA GLY A 222 -3.45 -9.44 -1.63
C GLY A 222 -3.19 -8.57 -2.83
N ASP A 223 -4.28 -8.15 -3.45
CA ASP A 223 -4.32 -7.25 -4.60
C ASP A 223 -4.89 -5.85 -4.25
N SER A 224 -5.35 -5.10 -5.25
CA SER A 224 -5.92 -3.77 -5.05
C SER A 224 -7.16 -3.74 -4.15
N THR A 225 -7.88 -4.85 -4.00
CA THR A 225 -9.10 -4.92 -3.19
C THR A 225 -8.82 -5.01 -1.68
N THR A 226 -7.55 -5.16 -1.28
CA THR A 226 -7.08 -5.15 0.11
C THR A 226 -6.01 -4.08 0.39
N SER A 227 -5.71 -3.22 -0.60
CA SER A 227 -4.59 -2.27 -0.53
C SER A 227 -4.93 -0.91 0.11
N ASN A 228 -6.14 -0.72 0.60
CA ASN A 228 -6.64 0.56 1.16
C ASN A 228 -6.37 0.69 2.67
N ASP A 229 -7.32 1.28 3.41
CA ASP A 229 -7.21 1.52 4.85
C ASP A 229 -7.53 0.30 5.73
N ILE A 230 -7.77 -0.88 5.14
CA ILE A 230 -8.10 -2.12 5.88
C ILE A 230 -7.13 -2.41 7.03
N PRO A 231 -5.79 -2.33 6.89
CA PRO A 231 -4.88 -2.55 8.01
C PRO A 231 -5.08 -1.57 9.17
N LYS A 232 -5.27 -0.29 8.85
CA LYS A 232 -5.52 0.76 9.83
C LYS A 232 -6.86 0.60 10.54
N LEU A 233 -7.91 0.27 9.78
CA LEU A 233 -9.25 0.01 10.34
C LEU A 233 -9.26 -1.23 11.23
N LEU A 234 -8.56 -2.30 10.82
CA LEU A 234 -8.43 -3.52 11.64
C LEU A 234 -7.67 -3.25 12.93
N ALA A 235 -6.53 -2.54 12.86
CA ALA A 235 -5.79 -2.16 14.06
C ALA A 235 -6.63 -1.30 15.01
N LYS A 236 -7.37 -0.32 14.47
CA LYS A 236 -8.28 0.50 15.26
C LYS A 236 -9.35 -0.35 15.94
N ARG A 237 -10.01 -1.25 15.20
CA ARG A 237 -11.03 -2.13 15.74
C ARG A 237 -10.47 -3.02 16.87
N ILE A 238 -9.30 -3.62 16.67
CA ILE A 238 -8.63 -4.43 17.70
C ILE A 238 -8.44 -3.61 18.98
N MET A 239 -7.91 -2.40 18.85
CA MET A 239 -7.68 -1.52 20.00
C MET A 239 -8.99 -1.10 20.69
N ASP A 240 -10.03 -0.78 19.92
CA ASP A 240 -11.33 -0.39 20.45
C ASP A 240 -12.02 -1.54 21.21
N GLU A 241 -11.90 -2.77 20.73
CA GLU A 241 -12.55 -3.94 21.34
C GLU A 241 -11.75 -4.53 22.51
N THR A 242 -10.41 -4.48 22.47
CA THR A 242 -9.56 -5.09 23.51
C THR A 242 -9.06 -4.09 24.54
N GLY A 243 -9.01 -2.79 24.21
CA GLY A 243 -8.32 -1.78 25.01
C GLY A 243 -6.80 -1.91 24.99
N GLU A 244 -6.25 -2.83 24.19
CA GLU A 244 -4.82 -3.14 24.12
C GLU A 244 -4.20 -2.76 22.79
N ASN A 245 -2.93 -2.39 22.82
CA ASN A 245 -2.12 -2.10 21.64
C ASN A 245 -0.96 -3.09 21.56
N LYS A 246 -1.26 -4.33 21.15
CA LYS A 246 -0.31 -5.44 21.04
C LYS A 246 -0.21 -6.03 19.63
N VAL A 247 -1.03 -5.54 18.70
CA VAL A 247 -1.11 -6.11 17.35
C VAL A 247 -0.80 -5.06 16.31
N GLY A 248 0.31 -5.26 15.59
CA GLY A 248 0.61 -4.51 14.38
C GLY A 248 -0.13 -5.10 13.20
N VAL A 249 -0.71 -4.27 12.33
CA VAL A 249 -1.35 -4.72 11.09
C VAL A 249 -0.61 -4.12 9.91
N LEU A 250 0.00 -4.97 9.11
CA LEU A 250 0.88 -4.62 8.00
C LEU A 250 0.16 -4.74 6.67
N GLN A 251 0.47 -3.86 5.73
CA GLN A 251 -0.06 -3.87 4.37
C GLN A 251 1.01 -4.35 3.39
N LYS A 252 0.76 -5.46 2.67
CA LYS A 252 1.65 -6.01 1.64
C LYS A 252 0.92 -6.35 0.34
N SER A 253 -0.26 -5.76 0.15
CA SER A 253 -1.01 -5.92 -1.09
C SER A 253 -0.38 -5.10 -2.22
N ILE A 254 -0.46 -5.62 -3.45
CA ILE A 254 0.03 -4.97 -4.67
C ILE A 254 -1.12 -4.89 -5.66
N VAL A 255 -1.33 -3.71 -6.25
CA VAL A 255 -2.37 -3.47 -7.26
C VAL A 255 -2.21 -4.44 -8.44
N GLY A 256 -3.30 -5.06 -8.87
CA GLY A 256 -3.28 -5.97 -10.02
C GLY A 256 -2.52 -7.27 -9.82
N ASN A 257 -2.11 -7.57 -8.58
CA ASN A 257 -1.30 -8.77 -8.31
C ASN A 257 -2.08 -10.06 -8.56
N CYS A 258 -1.39 -11.03 -9.12
CA CYS A 258 -1.87 -12.40 -9.32
C CYS A 258 -1.26 -13.35 -8.30
N LEU A 259 -1.95 -14.46 -8.05
CA LEU A 259 -1.44 -15.56 -7.24
C LEU A 259 -0.29 -16.29 -7.95
N LEU A 260 -0.50 -16.66 -9.23
CA LEU A 260 0.34 -17.59 -9.98
C LEU A 260 1.24 -16.93 -11.03
N SER A 261 0.97 -15.68 -11.42
CA SER A 261 1.66 -15.04 -12.53
C SER A 261 2.29 -13.71 -12.13
N ASP A 262 3.49 -13.44 -12.65
CA ASP A 262 4.08 -12.10 -12.61
C ASP A 262 3.22 -11.11 -13.39
N GLY A 263 3.25 -9.85 -13.01
CA GLY A 263 2.70 -8.79 -13.82
C GLY A 263 3.36 -8.70 -15.18
N VAL A 264 2.56 -8.56 -16.24
CA VAL A 264 3.03 -8.58 -17.65
C VAL A 264 2.53 -7.36 -18.43
N GLY A 265 3.10 -7.14 -19.60
CA GLY A 265 2.80 -6.01 -20.48
C GLY A 265 3.63 -4.77 -20.15
N PRO A 266 3.41 -3.64 -20.87
CA PRO A 266 4.24 -2.44 -20.76
C PRO A 266 4.30 -1.82 -19.36
N THR A 267 3.24 -2.01 -18.58
CA THR A 267 3.12 -1.57 -17.19
C THR A 267 3.05 -2.75 -16.21
N GLY A 268 3.30 -3.96 -16.69
CA GLY A 268 3.10 -5.19 -15.91
C GLY A 268 3.97 -5.29 -14.68
N SER A 269 5.15 -4.69 -14.68
CA SER A 269 6.02 -4.61 -13.50
C SER A 269 5.33 -3.98 -12.28
N ILE A 270 4.35 -3.10 -12.49
CA ILE A 270 3.56 -2.47 -11.43
C ILE A 270 2.72 -3.51 -10.66
N TYR A 271 2.30 -4.59 -11.31
CA TYR A 271 1.49 -5.65 -10.70
C TYR A 271 2.33 -6.63 -9.86
N GLY A 272 3.64 -6.43 -9.86
CA GLY A 272 4.60 -7.17 -9.02
C GLY A 272 4.81 -8.61 -9.46
N LYS A 273 5.59 -9.32 -8.63
CA LYS A 273 5.80 -10.76 -8.76
C LYS A 273 4.54 -11.54 -8.36
N ALA A 274 4.38 -12.77 -8.89
CA ALA A 274 3.37 -13.70 -8.43
C ALA A 274 3.38 -13.80 -6.90
N MET A 275 2.20 -13.88 -6.27
CA MET A 275 2.16 -13.94 -4.81
C MET A 275 2.93 -15.14 -4.26
N ILE A 276 2.88 -16.29 -4.91
CA ILE A 276 3.62 -17.47 -4.49
C ILE A 276 5.14 -17.24 -4.43
N ASP A 277 5.69 -16.35 -5.26
CA ASP A 277 7.13 -16.04 -5.31
C ASP A 277 7.55 -14.98 -4.29
N ARG A 278 6.62 -14.05 -3.93
CA ARG A 278 6.92 -12.95 -3.00
C ARG A 278 6.44 -13.22 -1.56
N PHE A 279 5.64 -14.27 -1.33
CA PHE A 279 4.97 -14.53 -0.06
C PHE A 279 5.94 -14.70 1.10
N GLN A 280 7.06 -15.42 0.91
CA GLN A 280 8.08 -15.57 1.94
C GLN A 280 8.58 -14.20 2.43
N LYS A 281 9.06 -13.37 1.52
CA LYS A 281 9.61 -12.05 1.84
C LYS A 281 8.55 -11.08 2.36
N ASP A 282 7.41 -10.99 1.66
CA ASP A 282 6.42 -9.96 1.92
C ASP A 282 5.49 -10.29 3.10
N ALA A 283 5.30 -11.57 3.42
CA ALA A 283 4.44 -11.97 4.50
C ALA A 283 5.19 -12.64 5.67
N LEU A 284 6.01 -13.64 5.39
CA LEU A 284 6.54 -14.52 6.43
C LEU A 284 7.82 -13.98 7.09
N ASP A 285 8.62 -13.18 6.39
CA ASP A 285 9.83 -12.56 6.92
C ASP A 285 9.56 -11.21 7.63
N GLN A 286 8.28 -10.84 7.83
CA GLN A 286 7.96 -9.58 8.50
C GLN A 286 8.19 -9.66 10.01
N PRO A 287 8.73 -8.58 10.63
CA PRO A 287 9.05 -8.60 12.05
C PRO A 287 7.82 -8.88 12.94
N GLY A 288 7.92 -9.93 13.75
CA GLY A 288 6.88 -10.31 14.70
C GLY A 288 5.62 -10.93 14.09
N VAL A 289 5.65 -11.35 12.81
CA VAL A 289 4.48 -11.96 12.16
C VAL A 289 4.05 -13.25 12.85
N LYS A 290 2.75 -13.35 13.14
CA LYS A 290 2.10 -14.58 13.61
C LYS A 290 0.97 -15.02 12.70
N TYR A 291 0.38 -14.10 11.97
CA TYR A 291 -0.79 -14.34 11.12
C TYR A 291 -0.65 -13.64 9.77
N THR A 292 -1.20 -14.27 8.74
CA THR A 292 -1.43 -13.62 7.44
C THR A 292 -2.91 -13.64 7.12
N LEU A 293 -3.43 -12.50 6.63
CA LEU A 293 -4.74 -12.38 6.01
C LEU A 293 -4.53 -12.26 4.51
N VAL A 294 -4.95 -13.27 3.75
CA VAL A 294 -4.73 -13.39 2.31
C VAL A 294 -6.04 -13.21 1.55
N LYS A 295 -6.05 -12.33 0.54
CA LYS A 295 -7.14 -12.19 -0.42
C LYS A 295 -6.55 -11.96 -1.81
N ILE A 296 -6.57 -12.99 -2.66
CA ILE A 296 -5.89 -13.01 -3.97
C ILE A 296 -6.59 -13.97 -4.92
N GLY A 297 -6.34 -13.87 -6.22
CA GLY A 297 -6.81 -14.79 -7.26
C GLY A 297 -7.80 -14.13 -8.23
N LEU A 298 -8.37 -12.97 -7.90
CA LEU A 298 -9.26 -12.26 -8.81
C LEU A 298 -8.56 -11.86 -10.11
N ASN A 299 -7.33 -11.36 -10.03
CA ASN A 299 -6.58 -10.94 -11.21
C ASN A 299 -6.08 -12.10 -12.06
N ASP A 300 -5.87 -13.28 -11.48
CA ASP A 300 -5.58 -14.51 -12.24
C ASP A 300 -6.76 -14.91 -13.15
N ILE A 301 -7.99 -14.59 -12.75
CA ILE A 301 -9.21 -14.80 -13.52
C ILE A 301 -9.41 -13.66 -14.54
N LEU A 302 -9.15 -12.40 -14.15
CA LEU A 302 -9.47 -11.22 -14.96
C LEU A 302 -8.43 -10.92 -16.04
N HIS A 303 -7.13 -10.95 -15.71
CA HIS A 303 -6.08 -10.53 -16.63
C HIS A 303 -6.04 -11.31 -17.94
N PRO A 304 -6.23 -12.65 -17.98
CA PRO A 304 -6.31 -13.39 -19.25
C PRO A 304 -7.47 -12.96 -20.14
N ARG A 305 -8.50 -12.36 -19.54
CA ARG A 305 -9.73 -11.88 -20.22
C ARG A 305 -9.70 -10.42 -20.59
N CYS A 306 -8.72 -9.65 -20.08
CA CYS A 306 -8.51 -8.28 -20.50
C CYS A 306 -7.96 -8.23 -21.92
N TYR A 307 -8.61 -7.47 -22.80
CA TYR A 307 -8.19 -7.35 -24.21
C TYR A 307 -6.72 -6.92 -24.35
N SER A 308 -6.27 -5.99 -23.51
CA SER A 308 -4.87 -5.51 -23.47
C SER A 308 -3.86 -6.54 -22.98
N MET A 309 -4.30 -7.65 -22.39
CA MET A 309 -3.46 -8.70 -21.78
C MET A 309 -3.67 -10.08 -22.38
N ILE A 310 -4.55 -10.20 -23.39
CA ILE A 310 -4.81 -11.48 -24.07
C ILE A 310 -3.50 -12.07 -24.61
N GLY A 311 -3.24 -13.33 -24.24
CA GLY A 311 -2.05 -14.06 -24.64
C GLY A 311 -0.76 -13.66 -23.91
N LEU A 312 -0.81 -12.71 -22.97
CA LEU A 312 0.33 -12.32 -22.13
C LEU A 312 0.27 -13.01 -20.77
N VAL A 313 -0.91 -13.15 -20.17
CA VAL A 313 -1.15 -13.87 -18.91
C VAL A 313 -1.76 -15.23 -19.24
N PRO A 314 -1.19 -16.35 -18.73
CA PRO A 314 -1.82 -17.67 -18.87
C PRO A 314 -3.20 -17.69 -18.20
N GLU A 315 -4.16 -18.38 -18.80
CA GLU A 315 -5.41 -18.70 -18.10
C GLU A 315 -5.11 -19.73 -17.01
N ALA A 316 -5.53 -19.44 -15.78
CA ALA A 316 -5.45 -20.37 -14.68
C ALA A 316 -6.80 -21.07 -14.47
N SER A 317 -6.77 -22.38 -14.24
CA SER A 317 -7.95 -23.12 -13.78
C SER A 317 -8.20 -22.89 -12.28
N VAL A 318 -9.39 -23.22 -11.81
CA VAL A 318 -9.70 -23.20 -10.37
C VAL A 318 -8.80 -24.15 -9.59
N GLU A 319 -8.50 -25.32 -10.15
CA GLU A 319 -7.61 -26.32 -9.55
C GLU A 319 -6.19 -25.80 -9.38
N GLU A 320 -5.66 -25.04 -10.36
CA GLU A 320 -4.34 -24.42 -10.26
C GLU A 320 -4.32 -23.32 -9.21
N LEU A 321 -5.38 -22.50 -9.13
CA LEU A 321 -5.51 -21.47 -8.08
C LEU A 321 -5.61 -22.08 -6.68
N VAL A 322 -6.37 -23.17 -6.53
CA VAL A 322 -6.43 -23.95 -5.27
C VAL A 322 -5.06 -24.51 -4.91
N ALA A 323 -4.32 -25.07 -5.89
CA ALA A 323 -2.96 -25.55 -5.65
C ALA A 323 -2.02 -24.41 -5.20
N GLY A 324 -2.18 -23.21 -5.76
CA GLY A 324 -1.47 -22.01 -5.30
C GLY A 324 -1.81 -21.66 -3.84
N TYR A 325 -3.08 -21.70 -3.44
CA TYR A 325 -3.47 -21.49 -2.05
C TYR A 325 -2.87 -22.52 -1.12
N GLN A 326 -2.87 -23.80 -1.52
CA GLN A 326 -2.24 -24.89 -0.75
C GLN A 326 -0.73 -24.67 -0.60
N GLN A 327 -0.06 -24.11 -1.61
CA GLN A 327 1.35 -23.74 -1.52
C GLN A 327 1.57 -22.62 -0.49
N LEU A 328 0.74 -21.55 -0.48
CA LEU A 328 0.82 -20.50 0.52
C LEU A 328 0.61 -21.05 1.94
N ILE A 329 -0.36 -21.96 2.13
CA ILE A 329 -0.61 -22.63 3.41
C ILE A 329 0.63 -23.40 3.88
N ALA A 330 1.21 -24.21 2.99
CA ALA A 330 2.41 -24.97 3.30
C ALA A 330 3.59 -24.08 3.69
N MET A 331 3.78 -22.95 2.99
CA MET A 331 4.81 -21.97 3.30
C MET A 331 4.56 -21.31 4.66
N ALA A 332 3.34 -20.87 4.95
CA ALA A 332 2.98 -20.25 6.22
C ALA A 332 3.22 -21.21 7.39
N HIS A 333 2.70 -22.43 7.32
CA HIS A 333 2.85 -23.43 8.37
C HIS A 333 4.31 -23.85 8.57
N ALA A 334 5.11 -23.96 7.51
CA ALA A 334 6.55 -24.24 7.62
C ALA A 334 7.32 -23.15 8.38
N ASN A 335 6.80 -21.92 8.40
CA ASN A 335 7.36 -20.78 9.15
C ASN A 335 6.67 -20.55 10.51
N GLY A 336 5.74 -21.42 10.93
CA GLY A 336 4.98 -21.28 12.16
C GLY A 336 4.00 -20.10 12.17
N VAL A 337 3.61 -19.61 10.99
CA VAL A 337 2.66 -18.52 10.78
C VAL A 337 1.30 -19.12 10.40
N LYS A 338 0.25 -18.61 11.01
CA LYS A 338 -1.13 -18.99 10.67
C LYS A 338 -1.63 -18.20 9.47
N ILE A 339 -2.42 -18.84 8.61
CA ILE A 339 -2.95 -18.26 7.39
C ILE A 339 -4.49 -18.27 7.38
N VAL A 340 -5.07 -17.09 7.22
CA VAL A 340 -6.51 -16.86 7.11
C VAL A 340 -6.81 -16.29 5.73
N PHE A 341 -7.74 -16.91 5.01
CA PHE A 341 -8.18 -16.41 3.71
C PHE A 341 -9.44 -15.56 3.84
N ALA A 342 -9.51 -14.45 3.10
CA ALA A 342 -10.78 -13.78 2.84
C ALA A 342 -11.35 -14.25 1.49
N GLU A 343 -12.67 -14.34 1.41
CA GLU A 343 -13.39 -14.68 0.20
C GLU A 343 -13.20 -13.63 -0.90
N MET A 344 -13.57 -13.98 -2.13
CA MET A 344 -13.65 -13.02 -3.21
C MET A 344 -14.78 -12.02 -2.97
N SER A 345 -14.50 -10.73 -3.15
CA SER A 345 -15.54 -9.69 -3.15
C SER A 345 -16.41 -9.83 -4.39
N PRO A 346 -17.70 -9.44 -4.35
CA PRO A 346 -18.49 -9.26 -5.57
C PRO A 346 -17.81 -8.26 -6.51
N TRP A 347 -17.93 -8.48 -7.82
CA TRP A 347 -17.28 -7.62 -8.82
C TRP A 347 -18.11 -7.39 -10.10
N LYS A 348 -19.36 -7.86 -10.15
CA LYS A 348 -20.25 -7.61 -11.27
C LYS A 348 -20.51 -6.11 -11.41
N GLY A 349 -20.36 -5.62 -12.62
CA GLY A 349 -20.39 -4.19 -12.94
C GLY A 349 -18.99 -3.57 -13.04
N TYR A 350 -17.95 -4.32 -12.69
CA TYR A 350 -16.58 -3.88 -12.94
C TYR A 350 -16.32 -3.90 -14.44
N THR A 351 -15.99 -2.73 -14.96
CA THR A 351 -15.53 -2.54 -16.32
C THR A 351 -14.15 -1.88 -16.25
N ARG A 352 -13.15 -2.53 -16.83
CA ARG A 352 -11.82 -1.97 -16.87
C ARG A 352 -11.71 -0.98 -18.03
N ASP A 353 -12.12 0.25 -17.77
CA ASP A 353 -11.84 1.42 -18.61
C ASP A 353 -11.04 2.42 -17.79
N LEU A 354 -9.74 2.14 -17.63
CA LEU A 354 -8.82 2.90 -16.79
C LEU A 354 -8.72 4.38 -17.18
N LEU A 355 -9.00 4.70 -18.44
CA LEU A 355 -8.88 6.06 -18.96
C LEU A 355 -10.23 6.75 -19.16
N LYS A 356 -11.33 6.06 -18.83
CA LYS A 356 -12.71 6.55 -19.05
C LYS A 356 -12.94 7.03 -20.49
N THR A 357 -12.39 6.28 -21.44
CA THR A 357 -12.50 6.55 -22.88
C THR A 357 -13.74 5.97 -23.49
N GLY A 358 -14.48 5.13 -22.77
CA GLY A 358 -15.57 4.31 -23.27
C GLY A 358 -15.11 3.05 -24.01
N GLN A 359 -13.81 2.77 -24.03
CA GLN A 359 -13.24 1.52 -24.51
C GLN A 359 -13.07 0.56 -23.34
N VAL A 360 -13.97 -0.40 -23.24
CA VAL A 360 -13.96 -1.41 -22.17
C VAL A 360 -12.92 -2.47 -22.50
N ASP A 361 -11.89 -2.60 -21.63
CA ASP A 361 -10.84 -3.60 -21.73
C ASP A 361 -11.29 -4.95 -21.14
N LEU A 362 -12.20 -4.92 -20.15
CA LEU A 362 -12.73 -6.10 -19.48
C LEU A 362 -14.17 -5.87 -19.05
N GLU A 363 -15.02 -6.86 -19.29
CA GLU A 363 -16.37 -6.95 -18.72
C GLU A 363 -16.53 -8.19 -17.84
N TRP A 364 -17.39 -8.07 -16.85
CA TRP A 364 -17.82 -9.21 -16.03
C TRP A 364 -18.53 -10.25 -16.90
N THR A 365 -18.23 -11.54 -16.67
CA THR A 365 -18.91 -12.66 -17.32
C THR A 365 -19.40 -13.70 -16.30
N PRO A 366 -20.48 -14.44 -16.60
CA PRO A 366 -20.95 -15.51 -15.73
C PRO A 366 -19.91 -16.62 -15.50
N GLU A 367 -19.07 -16.91 -16.50
CA GLU A 367 -18.02 -17.93 -16.43
C GLU A 367 -16.92 -17.53 -15.45
N ALA A 368 -16.47 -16.28 -15.51
CA ALA A 368 -15.48 -15.73 -14.57
C ALA A 368 -16.07 -15.65 -13.15
N GLN A 369 -17.35 -15.31 -13.01
CA GLN A 369 -18.03 -15.37 -11.71
C GLN A 369 -18.09 -16.79 -11.15
N ALA A 370 -18.39 -17.78 -11.98
CA ALA A 370 -18.43 -19.18 -11.54
C ALA A 370 -17.08 -19.67 -11.02
N MET A 371 -15.97 -19.19 -11.57
CA MET A 371 -14.62 -19.48 -11.02
C MET A 371 -14.43 -18.84 -9.65
N CYS A 372 -14.81 -17.56 -9.49
CA CYS A 372 -14.76 -16.88 -8.19
C CYS A 372 -15.63 -17.57 -7.13
N ASP A 373 -16.83 -18.06 -7.52
CA ASP A 373 -17.74 -18.79 -6.63
C ASP A 373 -17.14 -20.12 -6.18
N GLN A 374 -16.47 -20.86 -7.07
CA GLN A 374 -15.78 -22.10 -6.74
C GLN A 374 -14.61 -21.85 -5.76
N LEU A 375 -13.82 -20.80 -5.98
CA LEU A 375 -12.74 -20.44 -5.06
C LEU A 375 -13.29 -20.01 -3.70
N THR A 376 -14.35 -19.19 -3.68
CA THR A 376 -15.06 -18.79 -2.45
C THR A 376 -15.56 -20.02 -1.70
N GLN A 377 -16.17 -20.99 -2.40
CA GLN A 377 -16.62 -22.24 -1.80
C GLN A 377 -15.46 -23.05 -1.22
N TRP A 378 -14.33 -23.12 -1.92
CA TRP A 378 -13.15 -23.81 -1.41
C TRP A 378 -12.62 -23.12 -0.14
N VAL A 379 -12.50 -21.78 -0.12
CA VAL A 379 -12.08 -21.00 1.06
C VAL A 379 -13.01 -21.25 2.25
N ARG A 380 -14.32 -21.32 2.03
CA ARG A 380 -15.31 -21.59 3.09
C ARG A 380 -15.23 -22.98 3.69
N THR A 381 -14.79 -23.97 2.92
CA THR A 381 -14.93 -25.38 3.30
C THR A 381 -13.61 -26.10 3.54
N THR A 382 -12.47 -25.47 3.22
CA THR A 382 -11.16 -26.08 3.46
C THR A 382 -10.86 -26.14 4.96
N ASP A 383 -10.30 -27.27 5.39
CA ASP A 383 -9.73 -27.49 6.71
C ASP A 383 -8.20 -27.31 6.74
N GLN A 384 -7.61 -26.94 5.60
CA GLN A 384 -6.16 -26.81 5.45
C GLN A 384 -5.65 -25.44 5.94
N ALA A 385 -6.47 -24.39 5.83
CA ALA A 385 -6.16 -23.06 6.33
C ALA A 385 -6.57 -22.92 7.81
N ASP A 386 -6.01 -21.91 8.49
CA ASP A 386 -6.33 -21.64 9.90
C ASP A 386 -7.65 -20.86 10.08
N GLY A 387 -8.27 -20.41 9.01
CA GLY A 387 -9.57 -19.76 9.02
C GLY A 387 -9.96 -19.13 7.70
N ALA A 388 -11.22 -18.71 7.64
CA ALA A 388 -11.83 -18.03 6.51
C ALA A 388 -12.66 -16.83 6.97
N ILE A 389 -12.59 -15.74 6.21
CA ILE A 389 -13.40 -14.53 6.42
C ILE A 389 -14.48 -14.52 5.35
N ASN A 390 -15.74 -14.57 5.81
CA ASN A 390 -16.91 -14.46 4.96
C ASN A 390 -17.14 -12.99 4.57
N LEU A 391 -17.32 -12.72 3.28
CA LEU A 391 -17.57 -11.38 2.74
C LEU A 391 -19.01 -11.21 2.22
N ASP A 392 -19.98 -11.96 2.74
CA ASP A 392 -21.40 -11.78 2.38
C ASP A 392 -21.91 -10.37 2.73
N CYS A 393 -21.26 -9.68 3.67
CA CYS A 393 -21.53 -8.29 4.03
C CYS A 393 -21.31 -7.29 2.87
N LEU A 394 -20.53 -7.67 1.86
CA LEU A 394 -20.24 -6.85 0.68
C LEU A 394 -21.23 -7.08 -0.49
N LYS A 395 -22.16 -8.02 -0.35
CA LYS A 395 -23.10 -8.38 -1.40
C LYS A 395 -24.32 -7.48 -1.42
N ASP A 396 -24.75 -7.07 -2.61
CA ASP A 396 -26.05 -6.45 -2.79
C ASP A 396 -27.15 -7.49 -2.58
N PRO A 397 -28.15 -7.23 -1.72
CA PRO A 397 -29.22 -8.19 -1.45
C PRO A 397 -30.05 -8.59 -2.68
N SER A 398 -30.12 -7.73 -3.69
CA SER A 398 -30.89 -7.97 -4.94
C SER A 398 -30.11 -8.70 -6.01
N ASP A 399 -28.76 -8.58 -5.99
CA ASP A 399 -27.84 -9.25 -6.92
C ASP A 399 -26.51 -9.55 -6.21
N PRO A 400 -26.37 -10.72 -5.60
CA PRO A 400 -25.19 -11.08 -4.80
C PRO A 400 -23.83 -11.09 -5.56
N ALA A 401 -23.86 -11.00 -6.89
CA ALA A 401 -22.65 -10.84 -7.68
C ALA A 401 -22.13 -9.38 -7.70
N LYS A 402 -22.96 -8.41 -7.27
CA LYS A 402 -22.64 -6.99 -7.18
C LYS A 402 -22.34 -6.58 -5.73
N MET A 403 -21.62 -5.46 -5.58
CA MET A 403 -21.63 -4.66 -4.37
C MET A 403 -22.70 -3.58 -4.44
N PRO A 404 -23.22 -3.10 -3.29
CA PRO A 404 -24.05 -1.88 -3.23
C PRO A 404 -23.32 -0.68 -3.86
N ASP A 405 -24.08 0.26 -4.44
CA ASP A 405 -23.51 1.40 -5.17
C ASP A 405 -22.68 2.35 -4.29
N ASP A 406 -22.92 2.39 -2.99
CA ASP A 406 -22.14 3.16 -2.01
C ASP A 406 -20.88 2.41 -1.51
N PHE A 407 -20.74 1.13 -1.86
CA PHE A 407 -19.58 0.30 -1.50
C PHE A 407 -18.48 0.34 -2.55
N THR A 408 -18.79 0.71 -3.78
CA THR A 408 -17.83 0.74 -4.88
C THR A 408 -18.19 1.83 -5.90
N SER A 409 -17.18 2.43 -6.53
CA SER A 409 -17.40 3.39 -7.63
C SER A 409 -17.15 2.79 -9.01
N ASP A 410 -16.58 1.60 -9.09
CA ASP A 410 -16.21 0.94 -10.35
C ASP A 410 -16.65 -0.52 -10.43
N GLY A 411 -17.31 -1.02 -9.41
CA GLY A 411 -17.81 -2.39 -9.33
C GLY A 411 -16.89 -3.41 -8.63
N ALA A 412 -15.63 -3.05 -8.33
CA ALA A 412 -14.66 -4.00 -7.73
C ALA A 412 -13.89 -3.44 -6.52
N HIS A 413 -13.51 -2.16 -6.55
CA HIS A 413 -12.69 -1.56 -5.50
C HIS A 413 -13.54 -1.00 -4.36
N LEU A 414 -13.09 -1.28 -3.13
CA LEU A 414 -13.84 -0.96 -1.92
C LEU A 414 -13.71 0.53 -1.55
N LEU A 415 -14.83 1.22 -1.48
CA LEU A 415 -14.93 2.53 -0.83
C LEU A 415 -14.92 2.38 0.70
N ALA A 416 -14.81 3.48 1.43
CA ALA A 416 -14.71 3.47 2.89
C ALA A 416 -15.81 2.65 3.59
N PRO A 417 -17.11 2.76 3.24
CA PRO A 417 -18.16 1.94 3.86
C PRO A 417 -17.95 0.44 3.67
N ALA A 418 -17.47 0.02 2.49
CA ALA A 418 -17.19 -1.39 2.20
C ALA A 418 -15.97 -1.91 2.98
N GLN A 419 -14.95 -1.07 3.14
CA GLN A 419 -13.76 -1.42 3.95
C GLN A 419 -14.14 -1.57 5.44
N GLU A 420 -15.00 -0.70 5.96
CA GLU A 420 -15.54 -0.80 7.31
C GLU A 420 -16.37 -2.07 7.48
N ALA A 421 -17.24 -2.40 6.53
CA ALA A 421 -18.03 -3.63 6.53
C ALA A 421 -17.14 -4.88 6.46
N PHE A 422 -16.11 -4.86 5.62
CA PHE A 422 -15.11 -5.94 5.55
C PHE A 422 -14.43 -6.13 6.91
N VAL A 423 -13.89 -5.07 7.49
CA VAL A 423 -13.21 -5.16 8.78
C VAL A 423 -14.17 -5.60 9.89
N ALA A 424 -15.42 -5.13 9.88
CA ALA A 424 -16.44 -5.54 10.85
C ALA A 424 -16.81 -7.03 10.73
N SER A 425 -16.69 -7.65 9.55
CA SER A 425 -17.00 -9.08 9.35
C SER A 425 -15.91 -10.03 9.85
N ILE A 426 -14.73 -9.52 10.20
CA ILE A 426 -13.61 -10.33 10.66
C ILE A 426 -13.89 -10.87 12.08
N ASP A 427 -13.86 -12.19 12.25
CA ASP A 427 -13.79 -12.79 13.58
C ASP A 427 -12.36 -12.63 14.13
N LEU A 428 -12.18 -11.77 15.13
CA LEU A 428 -10.87 -11.47 15.71
C LEU A 428 -10.22 -12.70 16.37
N SER A 429 -11.00 -13.70 16.78
CA SER A 429 -10.49 -14.95 17.35
C SER A 429 -9.61 -15.74 16.38
N LEU A 430 -9.80 -15.57 15.05
CA LEU A 430 -8.95 -16.14 14.01
C LEU A 430 -7.49 -15.68 14.12
N PHE A 431 -7.27 -14.54 14.74
CA PHE A 431 -5.95 -13.95 14.97
C PHE A 431 -5.48 -14.09 16.43
N GLY A 432 -6.16 -14.94 17.23
CA GLY A 432 -5.82 -15.15 18.64
C GLY A 432 -6.17 -13.96 19.54
N ILE A 433 -7.12 -13.13 19.11
CA ILE A 433 -7.61 -11.98 19.86
C ILE A 433 -8.94 -12.36 20.46
N GLU A 434 -8.98 -12.46 21.79
CA GLU A 434 -10.21 -12.73 22.53
C GLU A 434 -10.87 -11.41 22.94
N ALA A 435 -12.16 -11.27 22.67
CA ALA A 435 -12.92 -10.16 23.24
C ALA A 435 -12.94 -10.29 24.77
N PRO A 436 -12.76 -9.21 25.54
CA PRO A 436 -12.86 -9.29 26.98
C PRO A 436 -14.25 -9.78 27.39
N ASP A 437 -14.32 -10.62 28.45
CA ASP A 437 -15.56 -11.21 28.98
C ASP A 437 -16.64 -10.18 29.37
N HIS A 438 -16.25 -8.92 29.44
CA HIS A 438 -17.16 -7.79 29.64
C HIS A 438 -16.89 -6.74 28.53
N PRO A 439 -17.93 -6.35 27.76
CA PRO A 439 -17.80 -5.21 26.87
C PRO A 439 -17.32 -4.01 27.69
N LEU A 440 -16.26 -3.34 27.21
CA LEU A 440 -15.79 -2.10 27.83
C LEU A 440 -17.00 -1.16 27.88
N THR A 441 -17.63 -1.06 29.05
CA THR A 441 -18.67 -0.07 29.28
C THR A 441 -17.98 1.28 29.15
N THR A 442 -18.19 1.95 28.03
CA THR A 442 -18.03 3.40 28.00
C THR A 442 -18.94 3.93 29.08
N ALA A 443 -18.37 4.26 30.24
CA ALA A 443 -19.13 4.93 31.28
C ALA A 443 -19.72 6.18 30.62
N PRO A 444 -21.04 6.39 30.69
CA PRO A 444 -21.61 7.63 30.24
C PRO A 444 -20.92 8.71 31.07
N SER A 445 -20.30 9.67 30.39
CA SER A 445 -19.82 10.89 31.03
C SER A 445 -20.97 11.41 31.88
N THR A 446 -20.80 11.38 33.19
CA THR A 446 -21.71 11.99 34.15
C THR A 446 -21.94 13.40 33.71
N GLU A 447 -23.16 13.69 33.28
CA GLU A 447 -23.65 15.04 33.10
C GLU A 447 -23.35 15.83 34.39
N GLY A 448 -22.30 16.65 34.31
CA GLY A 448 -22.13 17.74 35.25
C GLY A 448 -23.31 18.67 35.08
N SER A 449 -24.17 18.69 36.08
CA SER A 449 -25.27 19.63 36.22
C SER A 449 -24.71 21.05 36.07
N ILE A 450 -24.90 21.64 34.89
CA ILE A 450 -24.59 23.04 34.66
C ILE A 450 -25.73 23.82 35.29
N VAL A 451 -25.46 24.40 36.45
CA VAL A 451 -26.28 25.44 37.05
C VAL A 451 -26.28 26.61 36.08
N ALA A 452 -27.45 26.96 35.58
CA ALA A 452 -27.64 28.12 34.70
C ALA A 452 -27.27 29.38 35.46
N PRO A 453 -26.50 30.32 34.85
CA PRO A 453 -26.37 31.67 35.40
C PRO A 453 -27.63 32.47 35.08
N GLU A 454 -28.12 33.20 36.10
CA GLU A 454 -29.23 34.15 36.03
C GLU A 454 -29.01 35.20 34.94
N GLU A 455 -30.08 35.51 34.19
CA GLU A 455 -30.19 36.61 33.25
C GLU A 455 -30.01 37.95 33.95
N PRO A 456 -29.21 38.87 33.40
CA PRO A 456 -29.35 40.28 33.75
C PRO A 456 -30.33 40.96 32.79
N THR A 457 -31.33 41.55 33.40
CA THR A 457 -32.39 42.44 32.89
C THR A 457 -31.88 43.48 31.90
N GLN A 458 -32.62 43.62 30.78
CA GLN A 458 -32.56 44.73 29.82
C GLN A 458 -32.93 46.06 30.45
N PRO A 459 -32.47 47.17 29.87
CA PRO A 459 -33.33 48.34 29.63
C PRO A 459 -33.54 48.61 28.13
N ALA A 460 -34.73 49.11 27.91
CA ALA A 460 -35.43 49.25 26.64
C ALA A 460 -35.04 50.47 25.81
N VAL A 461 -35.24 50.32 24.48
CA VAL A 461 -35.86 51.25 23.52
C VAL A 461 -35.04 52.43 23.02
N THR A 462 -34.81 52.50 21.72
CA THR A 462 -35.43 53.54 20.84
C THR A 462 -35.31 53.14 19.36
N GLN A 463 -36.42 53.34 18.64
CA GLN A 463 -36.67 53.07 17.22
C GLN A 463 -36.09 54.15 16.31
N GLU A 464 -35.72 53.69 15.10
CA GLU A 464 -35.97 54.20 13.73
C GLU A 464 -35.55 55.64 13.32
N PRO A 465 -35.44 55.99 11.99
CA PRO A 465 -36.01 55.35 10.80
C PRO A 465 -35.13 55.21 9.53
N THR A 466 -35.59 54.36 8.63
CA THR A 466 -35.66 54.31 7.16
C THR A 466 -35.02 55.42 6.32
N ASP A 467 -34.38 55.05 5.21
CA ASP A 467 -34.69 55.38 3.79
C ASP A 467 -33.73 54.64 2.84
N THR A 468 -34.19 53.79 1.95
CA THR A 468 -34.74 53.87 0.59
C THR A 468 -33.73 54.26 -0.51
N GLN A 469 -33.64 53.33 -1.47
CA GLN A 469 -33.35 53.45 -2.92
C GLN A 469 -31.93 53.81 -3.35
N SER A 470 -31.36 53.35 -4.47
CA SER A 470 -31.97 52.96 -5.76
C SER A 470 -30.95 52.19 -6.63
N GLU A 471 -31.49 51.46 -7.55
CA GLU A 471 -30.89 50.84 -8.73
C GLU A 471 -30.03 51.79 -9.56
N THR A 472 -29.02 51.26 -10.25
CA THR A 472 -28.82 51.67 -11.66
C THR A 472 -28.07 50.56 -12.41
N GLN A 473 -28.73 49.99 -13.38
CA GLN A 473 -28.19 49.27 -14.54
C GLN A 473 -27.45 50.27 -15.44
N ALA A 474 -26.37 49.82 -16.05
CA ALA A 474 -25.89 50.37 -17.32
C ALA A 474 -25.32 49.24 -18.19
N GLN A 475 -26.09 48.90 -19.21
CA GLN A 475 -25.61 48.34 -20.48
C GLN A 475 -24.98 49.45 -21.28
N ILE A 476 -23.94 49.14 -22.09
CA ILE A 476 -23.63 49.70 -23.43
C ILE A 476 -22.54 48.79 -24.04
N THR A 477 -22.87 47.99 -25.02
CA THR A 477 -22.75 48.00 -26.50
C THR A 477 -21.35 48.06 -27.09
N ALA A 478 -21.16 47.08 -27.96
CA ALA A 478 -20.24 46.75 -29.03
C ALA A 478 -19.58 47.91 -29.81
N ASP A 479 -18.35 47.64 -30.26
CA ASP A 479 -17.86 47.73 -31.66
C ASP A 479 -16.36 47.35 -31.63
N GLY A 480 -15.84 46.41 -32.37
CA GLY A 480 -15.60 46.25 -33.78
C GLY A 480 -14.15 46.60 -34.10
N THR A 481 -13.32 45.65 -34.43
CA THR A 481 -12.55 45.51 -35.68
C THR A 481 -11.50 44.41 -35.64
N GLU A 482 -11.51 43.66 -36.70
CA GLU A 482 -10.59 42.60 -37.15
C GLU A 482 -9.10 42.92 -37.10
N THR A 483 -8.27 41.91 -36.84
CA THR A 483 -7.25 41.44 -37.83
C THR A 483 -6.66 40.11 -37.37
N THR A 484 -6.86 39.06 -38.18
CA THR A 484 -6.09 37.80 -38.24
C THR A 484 -4.76 38.10 -38.93
N PRO A 485 -3.66 37.31 -38.69
CA PRO A 485 -3.51 36.10 -39.47
C PRO A 485 -2.94 34.89 -38.75
N THR A 486 -3.55 33.79 -39.08
CA THR A 486 -3.17 32.39 -39.18
C THR A 486 -1.66 32.10 -39.28
N ALA A 487 -1.21 31.16 -38.41
CA ALA A 487 -0.18 30.21 -38.77
C ALA A 487 -0.58 28.86 -38.16
N GLN A 488 -1.23 28.03 -38.97
CA GLN A 488 -1.38 26.61 -38.74
C GLN A 488 -0.02 25.94 -38.92
N THR A 489 0.51 25.36 -37.87
CA THR A 489 1.53 24.31 -37.99
C THR A 489 0.78 22.99 -37.82
N GLN A 490 0.65 22.29 -38.92
CA GLN A 490 0.16 20.91 -39.00
C GLN A 490 1.10 20.02 -38.18
N ALA A 491 0.52 19.34 -37.16
CA ALA A 491 1.14 18.17 -36.54
C ALA A 491 1.11 17.01 -37.54
N PRO A 492 2.19 16.18 -37.60
CA PRO A 492 2.18 15.01 -38.47
C PRO A 492 1.15 14.00 -38.00
N GLU A 493 0.35 13.48 -38.92
CA GLU A 493 -0.52 12.30 -38.75
C GLU A 493 0.33 11.13 -38.27
N ILE A 494 0.08 10.68 -37.04
CA ILE A 494 0.59 9.42 -36.52
C ILE A 494 -0.40 8.35 -36.91
N ALA A 495 0.05 7.42 -37.74
CA ALA A 495 -0.71 6.25 -38.15
C ALA A 495 -1.16 5.44 -36.94
N ASP A 496 -2.43 5.03 -37.02
CA ASP A 496 -3.16 4.17 -36.10
C ASP A 496 -2.39 2.86 -35.85
N THR A 497 -1.69 2.77 -34.71
CA THR A 497 -1.13 1.54 -34.19
C THR A 497 -1.54 1.42 -32.75
N GLY A 498 -2.63 0.68 -32.56
CA GLY A 498 -3.19 0.04 -31.36
C GLY A 498 -2.81 0.54 -29.98
N ASP A 499 -3.75 0.86 -29.24
CA ASP A 499 -4.09 1.09 -27.82
C ASP A 499 -3.01 0.94 -26.71
N SER A 500 -1.87 0.32 -26.96
CA SER A 500 -0.78 0.16 -25.97
C SER A 500 -0.07 1.47 -25.60
N LEU A 501 -0.18 2.51 -26.41
CA LEU A 501 0.45 3.82 -26.18
C LEU A 501 -0.34 4.72 -25.21
N VAL A 502 -1.64 4.49 -25.03
CA VAL A 502 -2.52 5.38 -24.27
C VAL A 502 -2.36 5.13 -22.76
N VAL A 503 -2.17 3.89 -22.32
CA VAL A 503 -1.88 3.56 -20.92
C VAL A 503 -0.48 4.07 -20.54
N GLY A 504 0.49 3.94 -21.45
CA GLY A 504 1.80 4.55 -21.29
C GLY A 504 1.76 6.08 -21.18
N GLY A 505 0.85 6.75 -21.88
CA GLY A 505 0.71 8.22 -21.88
C GLY A 505 0.25 8.80 -20.54
N ALA A 506 -0.67 8.16 -19.82
CA ALA A 506 -1.13 8.63 -18.50
C ALA A 506 -0.07 8.39 -17.42
N VAL A 507 0.65 7.27 -17.48
CA VAL A 507 1.83 7.00 -16.64
C VAL A 507 2.93 8.01 -16.94
N LEU A 508 3.20 8.29 -18.22
CA LEU A 508 4.18 9.26 -18.68
C LEU A 508 3.85 10.70 -18.26
N ALA A 509 2.60 11.12 -18.31
CA ALA A 509 2.18 12.46 -17.90
C ALA A 509 2.33 12.67 -16.38
N SER A 510 2.07 11.66 -15.57
CA SER A 510 2.25 11.71 -14.12
C SER A 510 3.73 11.63 -13.72
N LEU A 511 4.55 10.89 -14.46
CA LEU A 511 5.99 10.78 -14.26
C LEU A 511 6.78 11.96 -14.81
N ALA A 512 6.28 12.66 -15.84
CA ALA A 512 6.89 13.87 -16.37
C ALA A 512 6.93 15.02 -15.36
N ALA A 513 5.97 15.06 -14.42
CA ALA A 513 5.98 15.99 -13.29
C ALA A 513 7.11 15.68 -12.28
N CYS A 514 7.65 14.46 -12.28
CA CYS A 514 8.73 14.00 -11.38
C CYS A 514 10.11 13.92 -12.05
N GLY A 515 10.22 14.34 -13.32
CA GLY A 515 11.46 14.20 -14.10
C GLY A 515 11.62 12.78 -14.67
N LEU A 516 11.47 12.64 -15.97
CA LEU A 516 11.56 11.37 -16.68
C LEU A 516 12.87 11.27 -17.45
N LEU A 517 13.62 10.19 -17.25
CA LEU A 517 14.81 9.89 -18.06
C LEU A 517 14.61 8.59 -18.83
N ILE A 518 14.89 8.64 -20.13
CA ILE A 518 14.88 7.46 -21.02
C ILE A 518 16.27 6.84 -20.97
N VAL A 519 16.39 5.59 -20.49
CA VAL A 519 17.65 4.85 -20.46
C VAL A 519 17.55 3.64 -21.40
N THR A 520 18.41 3.61 -22.40
CA THR A 520 18.57 2.42 -23.26
C THR A 520 19.53 1.43 -22.60
N ARG A 521 19.07 0.23 -22.26
CA ARG A 521 19.93 -0.84 -21.77
C ARG A 521 20.48 -1.64 -22.95
N LYS A 522 21.78 -1.56 -23.20
CA LYS A 522 22.47 -2.56 -24.02
C LYS A 522 22.83 -3.75 -23.14
N LYS A 523 22.26 -4.92 -23.39
CA LYS A 523 22.78 -6.17 -22.83
C LYS A 523 24.13 -6.46 -23.49
N LYS A 524 25.18 -6.66 -22.70
CA LYS A 524 26.44 -7.24 -23.15
C LYS A 524 26.31 -8.76 -23.23
#